data_ab908e268ad08efe91f380c30e37edab
#
_entry.id   ab908e268ad08efe91f380c30e37edab
#
_cell.length_a   1.000
_cell.length_b   1.000
_cell.length_c   1.000
_cell.angle_alpha   90.00
_cell.angle_beta   90.00
_cell.angle_gamma   90.00
#
_symmetry.space_group_name_H-M   'P 1'
#
loop_
_entity.id
_entity.type
_entity.pdbx_description
1 polymer ?
#
loop_
_entity_poly.entity_id
_entity_poly.type
_entity_poly.pdbx_seq_one_letter_code
_entity_poly.pdbx_strand_id
1 'polypeptide(L)'
;DLNPKTTVEILNPLSGDLGVMRQSLVFQGLEAIARNKNHKSTDLKLFEFGRTYQVKVKGETSGYQETEHLSLWITGRKMPVNWNEQGDNVDMFTLKEAVVALLDQVGVSSKVSEIVDEGGLLLEGNVIKIGNNVIGRFGQVHPDVTKMCKVDEPVFWADLLVKPLLKARKKRKIIAKELPKFPSVKRDLSLIIDKGMSFESIKEYAFK
;
A
#
# COMPACT_ATOMS: atom_id res chain seq x y z
N ASP A 1 3.76 5.54 -11.48
CA ASP A 1 3.26 6.69 -12.23
C ASP A 1 2.80 6.24 -13.60
N LEU A 2 1.67 6.78 -14.06
CA LEU A 2 1.14 6.50 -15.38
C LEU A 2 2.01 7.19 -16.43
N ASN A 3 2.49 6.43 -17.40
CA ASN A 3 3.31 6.98 -18.48
C ASN A 3 2.69 6.66 -19.86
N PRO A 4 2.10 7.64 -20.55
CA PRO A 4 1.49 7.40 -21.86
C PRO A 4 2.44 6.79 -22.90
N LYS A 5 3.75 7.08 -22.79
CA LYS A 5 4.76 6.56 -23.74
C LYS A 5 5.05 5.06 -23.58
N THR A 6 4.66 4.46 -22.44
CA THR A 6 4.86 3.04 -22.15
C THR A 6 3.55 2.26 -22.12
N THR A 7 2.47 2.85 -22.61
CA THR A 7 1.15 2.20 -22.69
C THR A 7 1.19 1.04 -23.69
N VAL A 8 0.63 -0.10 -23.30
CA VAL A 8 0.43 -1.27 -24.16
C VAL A 8 -0.97 -1.19 -24.75
N GLU A 9 -1.05 -1.03 -26.06
CA GLU A 9 -2.32 -0.99 -26.79
C GLU A 9 -2.79 -2.39 -27.17
N ILE A 10 -4.11 -2.60 -27.14
CA ILE A 10 -4.77 -3.84 -27.53
C ILE A 10 -5.17 -3.73 -29.00
N LEU A 11 -4.76 -4.68 -29.82
CA LEU A 11 -4.96 -4.64 -31.29
C LEU A 11 -6.44 -4.60 -31.70
N ASN A 12 -7.29 -5.37 -31.00
CA ASN A 12 -8.73 -5.46 -31.29
C ASN A 12 -9.52 -5.36 -29.98
N PRO A 13 -9.67 -4.15 -29.38
CA PRO A 13 -10.40 -3.99 -28.14
C PRO A 13 -11.91 -4.22 -28.33
N LEU A 14 -12.57 -4.82 -27.34
CA LEU A 14 -14.02 -5.03 -27.34
C LEU A 14 -14.81 -3.70 -27.22
N SER A 15 -14.21 -2.67 -26.66
CA SER A 15 -14.75 -1.31 -26.56
C SER A 15 -13.61 -0.30 -26.52
N GLY A 16 -13.90 0.97 -26.81
CA GLY A 16 -12.92 2.05 -26.75
C GLY A 16 -12.27 2.19 -25.37
N ASP A 17 -13.01 1.95 -24.31
CA ASP A 17 -12.53 2.02 -22.93
C ASP A 17 -11.55 0.91 -22.55
N LEU A 18 -11.52 -0.18 -23.34
CA LEU A 18 -10.65 -1.35 -23.14
C LEU A 18 -9.47 -1.36 -24.13
N GLY A 19 -9.14 -0.22 -24.75
CA GLY A 19 -8.10 -0.12 -25.78
C GLY A 19 -6.68 -0.29 -25.27
N VAL A 20 -6.44 -0.24 -23.95
CA VAL A 20 -5.09 -0.27 -23.35
C VAL A 20 -5.02 -1.23 -22.18
N MET A 21 -3.83 -1.80 -21.96
CA MET A 21 -3.54 -2.58 -20.78
C MET A 21 -3.24 -1.67 -19.58
N ARG A 22 -3.66 -2.07 -18.40
CA ARG A 22 -3.52 -1.31 -17.17
C ARG A 22 -2.05 -1.14 -16.74
N GLN A 23 -1.68 0.08 -16.37
CA GLN A 23 -0.37 0.42 -15.78
C GLN A 23 -0.40 0.50 -14.25
N SER A 24 -1.59 0.54 -13.64
CA SER A 24 -1.82 0.56 -12.19
C SER A 24 -3.08 -0.20 -11.85
N LEU A 25 -3.16 -0.74 -10.65
CA LEU A 25 -4.36 -1.40 -10.13
C LEU A 25 -5.31 -0.41 -9.43
N VAL A 26 -4.87 0.82 -9.14
CA VAL A 26 -5.64 1.79 -8.34
C VAL A 26 -7.02 2.04 -8.89
N PHE A 27 -7.16 2.22 -10.22
CA PHE A 27 -8.42 2.59 -10.87
C PHE A 27 -9.48 1.51 -10.76
N GLN A 28 -9.12 0.26 -10.97
CA GLN A 28 -10.06 -0.86 -10.88
C GLN A 28 -10.57 -1.07 -9.46
N GLY A 29 -9.70 -0.86 -8.46
CA GLY A 29 -10.13 -0.84 -7.07
C GLY A 29 -11.09 0.32 -6.76
N LEU A 30 -10.83 1.52 -7.30
CA LEU A 30 -11.74 2.66 -7.17
C LEU A 30 -13.08 2.41 -7.87
N GLU A 31 -13.09 1.81 -9.06
CA GLU A 31 -14.32 1.40 -9.75
C GLU A 31 -15.11 0.35 -8.95
N ALA A 32 -14.41 -0.60 -8.34
CA ALA A 32 -15.04 -1.58 -7.46
C ALA A 32 -15.66 -0.90 -6.22
N ILE A 33 -14.98 0.08 -5.61
CA ILE A 33 -15.51 0.88 -4.51
C ILE A 33 -16.75 1.64 -4.95
N ALA A 34 -16.71 2.36 -6.08
CA ALA A 34 -17.84 3.10 -6.62
C ALA A 34 -19.05 2.19 -6.85
N ARG A 35 -18.83 0.99 -7.40
CA ARG A 35 -19.90 0.00 -7.62
C ARG A 35 -20.52 -0.48 -6.29
N ASN A 36 -19.71 -0.80 -5.30
CA ASN A 36 -20.19 -1.24 -3.99
C ASN A 36 -20.95 -0.12 -3.27
N LYS A 37 -20.47 1.14 -3.37
CA LYS A 37 -21.16 2.31 -2.84
C LYS A 37 -22.58 2.46 -3.42
N ASN A 38 -22.76 2.23 -4.72
CA ASN A 38 -24.07 2.23 -5.36
C ASN A 38 -25.00 1.16 -4.79
N HIS A 39 -24.44 0.09 -4.22
CA HIS A 39 -25.18 -0.95 -3.48
C HIS A 39 -25.23 -0.69 -1.97
N LYS A 40 -24.95 0.54 -1.51
CA LYS A 40 -24.99 0.98 -0.10
C LYS A 40 -23.94 0.27 0.80
N SER A 41 -22.91 -0.32 0.22
CA SER A 41 -21.78 -0.87 0.94
C SER A 41 -20.60 0.12 0.86
N THR A 42 -20.37 0.83 1.96
CA THR A 42 -19.39 1.94 2.02
C THR A 42 -18.13 1.60 2.82
N ASP A 43 -18.22 0.66 3.76
CA ASP A 43 -17.13 0.26 4.64
C ASP A 43 -16.40 -0.93 4.01
N LEU A 44 -15.36 -0.63 3.20
CA LEU A 44 -14.73 -1.63 2.34
C LEU A 44 -13.25 -1.81 2.67
N LYS A 45 -12.83 -3.08 2.69
CA LYS A 45 -11.43 -3.50 2.76
C LYS A 45 -11.21 -4.53 1.64
N LEU A 46 -10.61 -4.08 0.55
CA LEU A 46 -10.44 -4.86 -0.67
C LEU A 46 -8.97 -5.18 -0.91
N PHE A 47 -8.69 -6.28 -1.58
CA PHE A 47 -7.36 -6.59 -2.09
C PHE A 47 -7.45 -7.28 -3.46
N GLU A 48 -6.38 -7.14 -4.24
CA GLU A 48 -6.24 -7.81 -5.53
C GLU A 48 -4.78 -8.23 -5.74
N PHE A 49 -4.59 -9.48 -6.14
CA PHE A 49 -3.37 -9.91 -6.84
C PHE A 49 -3.57 -9.68 -8.33
N GLY A 50 -2.81 -8.75 -8.90
CA GLY A 50 -2.98 -8.37 -10.28
C GLY A 50 -1.66 -8.11 -10.98
N ARG A 51 -1.73 -7.82 -12.27
CA ARG A 51 -0.59 -7.51 -13.12
C ARG A 51 -0.76 -6.18 -13.81
N THR A 52 0.33 -5.46 -13.96
CA THR A 52 0.42 -4.25 -14.77
C THR A 52 1.33 -4.50 -15.96
N TYR A 53 1.13 -3.71 -17.01
CA TYR A 53 1.79 -3.92 -18.30
C TYR A 53 2.36 -2.60 -18.81
N GLN A 54 3.60 -2.65 -19.30
CA GLN A 54 4.27 -1.50 -19.90
C GLN A 54 5.08 -1.95 -21.11
N VAL A 55 5.20 -1.08 -22.11
CA VAL A 55 6.16 -1.25 -23.19
C VAL A 55 7.54 -0.92 -22.66
N LYS A 56 8.53 -1.78 -22.89
CA LYS A 56 9.94 -1.48 -22.57
C LYS A 56 10.46 -0.40 -23.52
N VAL A 57 11.15 0.58 -22.96
CA VAL A 57 11.78 1.66 -23.74
C VAL A 57 12.86 1.07 -24.66
N LYS A 58 12.98 1.60 -25.89
CA LYS A 58 13.91 1.18 -26.95
C LYS A 58 15.30 0.81 -26.41
N GLY A 59 15.73 -0.44 -26.71
CA GLY A 59 17.06 -0.98 -26.36
C GLY A 59 17.02 -2.31 -25.59
N GLU A 60 15.86 -2.72 -25.09
CA GLU A 60 15.69 -4.01 -24.39
C GLU A 60 15.10 -5.07 -25.33
N THR A 61 15.59 -6.29 -25.19
CA THR A 61 15.37 -7.41 -26.12
C THR A 61 13.94 -7.98 -26.18
N SER A 62 13.02 -7.53 -25.34
CA SER A 62 11.61 -7.97 -25.39
C SER A 62 10.65 -6.82 -25.16
N GLY A 63 9.67 -6.65 -26.04
CA GLY A 63 8.81 -5.48 -26.14
C GLY A 63 7.93 -5.14 -24.95
N TYR A 64 7.71 -6.04 -23.95
CA TYR A 64 6.76 -5.82 -22.87
C TYR A 64 7.32 -6.19 -21.50
N GLN A 65 6.92 -5.41 -20.50
CA GLN A 65 7.18 -5.70 -19.10
C GLN A 65 5.86 -5.99 -18.41
N GLU A 66 5.80 -7.12 -17.72
CA GLU A 66 4.69 -7.51 -16.86
C GLU A 66 5.16 -7.53 -15.41
N THR A 67 4.44 -6.83 -14.55
CA THR A 67 4.76 -6.72 -13.13
C THR A 67 3.60 -7.22 -12.28
N GLU A 68 3.90 -8.09 -11.33
CA GLU A 68 2.92 -8.65 -10.39
C GLU A 68 2.84 -7.78 -9.14
N HIS A 69 1.61 -7.44 -8.75
CA HIS A 69 1.28 -6.58 -7.63
C HIS A 69 0.32 -7.27 -6.66
N LEU A 70 0.42 -6.89 -5.39
CA LEU A 70 -0.63 -7.03 -4.40
C LEU A 70 -1.07 -5.62 -4.02
N SER A 71 -2.29 -5.27 -4.37
CA SER A 71 -2.88 -3.99 -4.02
C SER A 71 -3.98 -4.14 -2.97
N LEU A 72 -4.08 -3.16 -2.07
CA LEU A 72 -5.09 -3.08 -1.02
C LEU A 72 -5.79 -1.72 -1.12
N TRP A 73 -7.10 -1.70 -0.86
CA TRP A 73 -7.89 -0.48 -0.77
C TRP A 73 -8.75 -0.54 0.48
N ILE A 74 -8.74 0.55 1.26
CA ILE A 74 -9.53 0.69 2.47
C ILE A 74 -10.28 2.01 2.42
N THR A 75 -11.58 1.97 2.69
CA THR A 75 -12.45 3.16 2.78
C THR A 75 -13.58 2.93 3.77
N GLY A 76 -14.20 4.03 4.24
CA GLY A 76 -15.32 3.99 5.17
C GLY A 76 -14.87 3.88 6.61
N ARG A 77 -15.49 3.01 7.40
CA ARG A 77 -15.26 2.86 8.85
C ARG A 77 -14.35 1.69 9.18
N LYS A 78 -13.61 1.83 10.29
CA LYS A 78 -12.71 0.77 10.82
C LYS A 78 -13.52 -0.46 11.23
N MET A 79 -14.65 -0.25 11.91
CA MET A 79 -15.55 -1.27 12.41
C MET A 79 -17.00 -0.92 12.03
N PRO A 80 -17.86 -1.93 11.84
CA PRO A 80 -19.28 -1.69 11.65
C PRO A 80 -19.88 -0.95 12.85
N VAL A 81 -20.85 -0.07 12.57
CA VAL A 81 -21.62 0.60 13.64
C VAL A 81 -22.32 -0.42 14.50
N ASN A 82 -22.20 -0.28 15.79
CA ASN A 82 -22.90 -1.09 16.77
C ASN A 82 -23.60 -0.17 17.79
N TRP A 83 -24.36 -0.75 18.72
CA TRP A 83 -25.15 0.01 19.70
C TRP A 83 -24.30 0.84 20.68
N ASN A 84 -23.02 0.49 20.85
CA ASN A 84 -22.10 1.12 21.79
C ASN A 84 -21.12 2.10 21.12
N GLU A 85 -20.81 1.90 19.83
CA GLU A 85 -19.80 2.67 19.09
C GLU A 85 -20.31 3.07 17.70
N GLN A 86 -20.14 4.35 17.36
CA GLN A 86 -20.45 4.83 16.00
C GLN A 86 -19.39 4.42 14.97
N GLY A 87 -18.24 3.93 15.43
CA GLY A 87 -17.11 3.52 14.62
C GLY A 87 -16.29 4.71 14.07
N ASP A 88 -14.98 4.66 14.25
CA ASP A 88 -14.07 5.63 13.64
C ASP A 88 -13.93 5.38 12.14
N ASN A 89 -13.68 6.42 11.38
CA ASN A 89 -13.29 6.29 9.98
C ASN A 89 -11.90 5.68 9.85
N VAL A 90 -11.68 4.96 8.76
CA VAL A 90 -10.35 4.51 8.38
C VAL A 90 -9.44 5.69 8.10
N ASP A 91 -8.16 5.50 8.35
CA ASP A 91 -7.11 6.48 8.17
C ASP A 91 -5.86 5.81 7.57
N MET A 92 -4.83 6.59 7.33
CA MET A 92 -3.56 6.09 6.83
C MET A 92 -2.92 5.07 7.78
N PHE A 93 -3.12 5.19 9.09
CA PHE A 93 -2.60 4.25 10.08
C PHE A 93 -3.30 2.89 10.01
N THR A 94 -4.61 2.88 9.70
CA THR A 94 -5.36 1.65 9.45
C THR A 94 -4.80 0.86 8.26
N LEU A 95 -4.47 1.58 7.17
CA LEU A 95 -3.82 0.96 6.01
C LEU A 95 -2.40 0.49 6.35
N LYS A 96 -1.62 1.34 7.05
CA LYS A 96 -0.26 1.03 7.48
C LYS A 96 -0.22 -0.23 8.35
N GLU A 97 -1.15 -0.39 9.29
CA GLU A 97 -1.28 -1.59 10.11
C GLU A 97 -1.41 -2.86 9.25
N ALA A 98 -2.31 -2.83 8.26
CA ALA A 98 -2.49 -3.95 7.33
C ALA A 98 -1.22 -4.25 6.52
N VAL A 99 -0.54 -3.22 6.02
CA VAL A 99 0.72 -3.35 5.27
C VAL A 99 1.83 -3.92 6.16
N VAL A 100 2.00 -3.40 7.37
CA VAL A 100 3.02 -3.88 8.33
C VAL A 100 2.75 -5.32 8.73
N ALA A 101 1.50 -5.69 9.03
CA ALA A 101 1.12 -7.06 9.36
C ALA A 101 1.45 -8.03 8.21
N LEU A 102 1.18 -7.62 6.95
CA LEU A 102 1.52 -8.41 5.77
C LEU A 102 3.04 -8.56 5.61
N LEU A 103 3.80 -7.48 5.75
CA LEU A 103 5.27 -7.51 5.65
C LEU A 103 5.88 -8.39 6.74
N ASP A 104 5.33 -8.35 7.97
CA ASP A 104 5.76 -9.21 9.07
C ASP A 104 5.47 -10.69 8.78
N GLN A 105 4.29 -11.02 8.25
CA GLN A 105 3.95 -12.39 7.83
C GLN A 105 4.90 -12.91 6.74
N VAL A 106 5.32 -12.07 5.81
CA VAL A 106 6.32 -12.41 4.80
C VAL A 106 7.73 -12.50 5.40
N GLY A 107 7.96 -11.91 6.58
CA GLY A 107 9.26 -11.94 7.29
C GLY A 107 10.25 -10.90 6.80
N VAL A 108 9.78 -9.73 6.37
CA VAL A 108 10.62 -8.64 5.84
C VAL A 108 10.50 -7.33 6.60
N SER A 109 9.59 -7.20 7.54
CA SER A 109 9.29 -5.95 8.29
C SER A 109 10.53 -5.28 8.91
N SER A 110 11.47 -6.05 9.45
CA SER A 110 12.69 -5.53 10.08
C SER A 110 13.69 -4.89 9.11
N LYS A 111 13.43 -4.91 7.80
CA LYS A 111 14.34 -4.38 6.77
C LYS A 111 13.74 -3.23 5.97
N VAL A 112 12.51 -2.88 6.29
CA VAL A 112 11.73 -1.88 5.55
C VAL A 112 12.09 -0.50 6.06
N SER A 113 12.38 0.42 5.14
CA SER A 113 12.42 1.86 5.38
C SER A 113 11.26 2.51 4.64
N GLU A 114 10.64 3.50 5.27
CA GLU A 114 9.56 4.29 4.68
C GLU A 114 10.10 5.69 4.34
N ILE A 115 9.78 6.17 3.15
CA ILE A 115 10.16 7.51 2.67
C ILE A 115 8.89 8.16 2.16
N VAL A 116 8.73 9.45 2.44
CA VAL A 116 7.57 10.23 1.96
C VAL A 116 7.49 10.14 0.42
N ASP A 117 6.31 9.85 -0.09
CA ASP A 117 6.00 9.84 -1.52
C ASP A 117 5.48 11.23 -1.91
N GLU A 118 6.29 11.99 -2.64
CA GLU A 118 5.98 13.37 -3.03
C GLU A 118 5.28 13.44 -4.38
N GLY A 119 4.15 12.78 -4.55
CA GLY A 119 3.34 13.05 -5.73
C GLY A 119 2.71 11.86 -6.45
N GLY A 120 2.10 12.15 -7.58
CA GLY A 120 1.45 11.20 -8.45
C GLY A 120 0.02 10.84 -8.03
N LEU A 121 -0.26 9.56 -7.78
CA LEU A 121 -1.59 9.06 -7.45
C LEU A 121 -1.98 9.28 -5.98
N LEU A 122 -1.02 9.59 -5.13
CA LEU A 122 -1.23 9.77 -3.70
C LEU A 122 -1.22 11.26 -3.32
N LEU A 123 -2.11 11.66 -2.42
CA LEU A 123 -2.10 12.97 -1.77
C LEU A 123 -1.02 13.02 -0.70
N GLU A 124 -0.99 11.98 0.14
CA GLU A 124 0.01 11.74 1.18
C GLU A 124 0.35 10.26 1.15
N GLY A 125 1.63 9.92 1.20
CA GLY A 125 2.01 8.53 1.15
C GLY A 125 3.47 8.26 1.48
N ASN A 126 3.78 6.99 1.55
CA ASN A 126 5.13 6.49 1.79
C ASN A 126 5.53 5.46 0.74
N VAL A 127 6.78 5.54 0.31
CA VAL A 127 7.44 4.50 -0.48
C VAL A 127 8.11 3.52 0.48
N ILE A 128 7.87 2.22 0.25
CA ILE A 128 8.45 1.14 1.04
C ILE A 128 9.68 0.61 0.32
N LYS A 129 10.83 0.60 1.02
CA LYS A 129 12.11 0.11 0.47
C LYS A 129 12.72 -0.97 1.33
N ILE A 130 13.45 -1.88 0.67
CA ILE A 130 14.39 -2.81 1.32
C ILE A 130 15.77 -2.51 0.73
N GLY A 131 16.64 -1.88 1.53
CA GLY A 131 17.86 -1.26 1.00
C GLY A 131 17.51 -0.21 -0.05
N ASN A 132 18.09 -0.32 -1.24
CA ASN A 132 17.81 0.61 -2.35
C ASN A 132 16.61 0.20 -3.23
N ASN A 133 16.02 -0.97 -2.99
CA ASN A 133 14.95 -1.48 -3.84
C ASN A 133 13.57 -1.06 -3.32
N VAL A 134 12.80 -0.40 -4.17
CA VAL A 134 11.37 -0.14 -3.91
C VAL A 134 10.61 -1.46 -3.98
N ILE A 135 9.83 -1.75 -2.94
CA ILE A 135 8.95 -2.92 -2.87
C ILE A 135 7.48 -2.57 -2.87
N GLY A 136 7.15 -1.29 -2.72
CA GLY A 136 5.77 -0.83 -2.76
C GLY A 136 5.63 0.62 -2.32
N ARG A 137 4.39 1.05 -2.26
CA ARG A 137 3.96 2.35 -1.74
C ARG A 137 2.61 2.21 -1.05
N PHE A 138 2.28 3.13 -0.18
CA PHE A 138 0.95 3.21 0.42
C PHE A 138 0.63 4.65 0.84
N GLY A 139 -0.65 4.99 0.88
CA GLY A 139 -1.08 6.32 1.28
C GLY A 139 -2.54 6.61 0.94
N GLN A 140 -2.93 7.85 1.12
CA GLN A 140 -4.23 8.35 0.70
C GLN A 140 -4.21 8.66 -0.79
N VAL A 141 -5.17 8.12 -1.54
CA VAL A 141 -5.33 8.44 -2.97
C VAL A 141 -5.72 9.91 -3.13
N HIS A 142 -5.14 10.59 -4.13
CA HIS A 142 -5.43 11.99 -4.39
C HIS A 142 -6.93 12.17 -4.70
N PRO A 143 -7.61 13.19 -4.12
CA PRO A 143 -9.04 13.43 -4.30
C PRO A 143 -9.46 13.58 -5.77
N ASP A 144 -8.61 14.15 -6.62
CA ASP A 144 -8.91 14.28 -8.04
C ASP A 144 -8.99 12.91 -8.73
N VAL A 145 -8.13 11.95 -8.31
CA VAL A 145 -8.15 10.58 -8.83
C VAL A 145 -9.40 9.82 -8.37
N THR A 146 -9.80 9.96 -7.09
CA THR A 146 -11.01 9.30 -6.59
C THR A 146 -12.27 9.86 -7.26
N LYS A 147 -12.36 11.19 -7.45
CA LYS A 147 -13.47 11.86 -8.14
C LYS A 147 -13.62 11.41 -9.60
N MET A 148 -12.52 11.18 -10.33
CA MET A 148 -12.58 10.62 -11.69
C MET A 148 -13.32 9.28 -11.72
N CYS A 149 -13.21 8.49 -10.66
CA CYS A 149 -13.91 7.21 -10.49
C CYS A 149 -15.25 7.32 -9.75
N LYS A 150 -15.77 8.55 -9.53
CA LYS A 150 -17.04 8.82 -8.81
C LYS A 150 -17.04 8.35 -7.35
N VAL A 151 -15.90 8.45 -6.70
CA VAL A 151 -15.72 8.17 -5.28
C VAL A 151 -15.39 9.48 -4.57
N ASP A 152 -16.25 9.92 -3.66
CA ASP A 152 -16.11 11.18 -2.93
C ASP A 152 -15.41 10.99 -1.57
N GLU A 153 -15.48 9.78 -1.01
CA GLU A 153 -14.88 9.45 0.27
C GLU A 153 -13.37 9.25 0.15
N PRO A 154 -12.61 9.50 1.24
CA PRO A 154 -11.20 9.18 1.29
C PRO A 154 -10.97 7.67 1.06
N VAL A 155 -10.04 7.36 0.16
CA VAL A 155 -9.59 6.00 -0.11
C VAL A 155 -8.11 5.91 0.22
N PHE A 156 -7.74 4.92 1.01
CA PHE A 156 -6.36 4.59 1.34
C PHE A 156 -5.96 3.36 0.52
N TRP A 157 -4.84 3.49 -0.17
CA TRP A 157 -4.36 2.48 -1.12
C TRP A 157 -2.92 2.10 -0.85
N ALA A 158 -2.64 0.79 -0.93
CA ALA A 158 -1.28 0.26 -0.94
C ALA A 158 -1.06 -0.60 -2.18
N ASP A 159 0.16 -0.55 -2.71
CA ASP A 159 0.59 -1.33 -3.85
C ASP A 159 1.97 -1.94 -3.57
N LEU A 160 2.04 -3.27 -3.55
CA LEU A 160 3.23 -4.02 -3.22
C LEU A 160 3.69 -4.85 -4.42
N LEU A 161 4.96 -4.77 -4.74
CA LEU A 161 5.60 -5.54 -5.81
C LEU A 161 5.89 -6.97 -5.32
N VAL A 162 5.18 -7.96 -5.87
CA VAL A 162 5.24 -9.36 -5.39
C VAL A 162 6.64 -9.96 -5.55
N LYS A 163 7.28 -9.82 -6.71
CA LYS A 163 8.60 -10.41 -6.97
C LYS A 163 9.70 -9.88 -6.04
N PRO A 164 9.89 -8.55 -5.86
CA PRO A 164 10.86 -8.02 -4.90
C PRO A 164 10.57 -8.46 -3.47
N LEU A 165 9.29 -8.48 -3.08
CA LEU A 165 8.86 -8.89 -1.74
C LEU A 165 9.23 -10.35 -1.46
N LEU A 166 8.94 -11.27 -2.38
CA LEU A 166 9.26 -12.68 -2.25
C LEU A 166 10.78 -12.94 -2.26
N LYS A 167 11.57 -12.18 -3.05
CA LYS A 167 13.04 -12.27 -3.03
C LYS A 167 13.64 -11.86 -1.70
N ALA A 168 13.01 -10.89 -1.03
CA ALA A 168 13.49 -10.39 0.26
C ALA A 168 13.08 -11.28 1.44
N ARG A 169 12.15 -12.23 1.22
CA ARG A 169 11.68 -13.16 2.24
C ARG A 169 12.83 -13.94 2.88
N LYS A 170 12.91 -13.89 4.20
CA LYS A 170 13.74 -14.82 4.97
C LYS A 170 12.87 -15.96 5.52
N LYS A 171 13.41 -17.17 5.52
CA LYS A 171 12.78 -18.27 6.28
C LYS A 171 12.74 -17.84 7.75
N ARG A 172 11.54 -17.67 8.30
CA ARG A 172 11.35 -17.34 9.71
C ARG A 172 11.78 -18.57 10.52
N LYS A 173 12.92 -18.48 11.22
CA LYS A 173 13.27 -19.47 12.23
C LYS A 173 12.46 -19.14 13.47
N ILE A 174 11.50 -19.98 13.79
CA ILE A 174 10.81 -19.93 15.08
C ILE A 174 11.78 -20.51 16.11
N ILE A 175 12.33 -19.65 16.97
CA ILE A 175 13.20 -20.05 18.08
C ILE A 175 12.36 -19.92 19.34
N ALA A 176 12.12 -21.05 19.99
CA ALA A 176 11.52 -21.05 21.31
C ALA A 176 12.51 -20.37 22.28
N LYS A 177 12.06 -19.34 22.98
CA LYS A 177 12.81 -18.69 24.07
C LYS A 177 12.15 -19.08 25.39
N GLU A 178 12.98 -19.26 26.41
CA GLU A 178 12.46 -19.44 27.78
C GLU A 178 11.63 -18.21 28.18
N LEU A 179 10.54 -18.44 28.86
CA LEU A 179 9.73 -17.34 29.39
C LEU A 179 10.54 -16.57 30.45
N PRO A 180 10.43 -15.22 30.45
CA PRO A 180 11.11 -14.42 31.47
C PRO A 180 10.66 -14.85 32.87
N LYS A 181 11.60 -15.12 33.78
CA LYS A 181 11.32 -15.46 35.18
C LYS A 181 10.71 -14.32 36.00
N PHE A 182 10.91 -13.10 35.55
CA PHE A 182 10.42 -11.89 36.21
C PHE A 182 9.42 -11.14 35.33
N PRO A 183 8.41 -10.48 35.93
CA PRO A 183 7.46 -9.68 35.20
C PRO A 183 8.16 -8.48 34.52
N SER A 184 7.66 -8.09 33.34
CA SER A 184 8.18 -6.90 32.65
C SER A 184 7.79 -5.62 33.37
N VAL A 185 8.70 -4.64 33.42
CA VAL A 185 8.43 -3.30 33.92
C VAL A 185 8.25 -2.37 32.73
N LYS A 186 7.08 -1.72 32.64
CA LYS A 186 6.83 -0.66 31.67
C LYS A 186 7.39 0.65 32.19
N ARG A 187 8.07 1.40 31.34
CA ARG A 187 8.55 2.74 31.63
C ARG A 187 8.23 3.65 30.47
N ASP A 188 7.76 4.86 30.78
CA ASP A 188 7.50 5.90 29.81
C ASP A 188 8.67 6.87 29.79
N LEU A 189 9.06 7.29 28.58
CA LEU A 189 10.10 8.28 28.35
C LEU A 189 9.50 9.43 27.55
N SER A 190 9.53 10.64 28.12
CA SER A 190 9.14 11.86 27.42
C SER A 190 10.37 12.56 26.87
N LEU A 191 10.36 12.86 25.58
CA LEU A 191 11.47 13.51 24.87
C LEU A 191 11.00 14.85 24.29
N ILE A 192 11.86 15.87 24.41
CA ILE A 192 11.74 17.11 23.65
C ILE A 192 12.62 16.94 22.42
N ILE A 193 12.01 17.02 21.24
CA ILE A 193 12.69 16.81 19.95
C ILE A 193 12.42 17.98 19.02
N ASP A 194 13.32 18.22 18.07
CA ASP A 194 13.11 19.20 17.01
C ASP A 194 12.01 18.74 16.05
N LYS A 195 11.21 19.68 15.54
CA LYS A 195 10.10 19.39 14.60
C LYS A 195 10.55 18.69 13.31
N GLY A 196 11.81 18.84 12.91
CA GLY A 196 12.39 18.20 11.73
C GLY A 196 12.86 16.75 11.95
N MET A 197 12.83 16.25 13.19
CA MET A 197 13.28 14.90 13.49
C MET A 197 12.20 13.88 13.12
N SER A 198 12.54 12.91 12.27
CA SER A 198 11.62 11.85 11.88
C SER A 198 11.43 10.80 12.98
N PHE A 199 10.25 10.22 13.08
CA PHE A 199 9.98 9.11 14.00
C PHE A 199 10.91 7.92 13.76
N GLU A 200 11.27 7.63 12.49
CA GLU A 200 12.17 6.53 12.16
C GLU A 200 13.57 6.73 12.75
N SER A 201 14.07 7.96 12.77
CA SER A 201 15.35 8.28 13.45
C SER A 201 15.30 7.98 14.94
N ILE A 202 14.19 8.33 15.61
CA ILE A 202 14.00 8.06 17.06
C ILE A 202 13.94 6.55 17.31
N LYS A 203 13.21 5.82 16.47
CA LYS A 203 13.08 4.37 16.53
C LYS A 203 14.42 3.66 16.36
N GLU A 204 15.25 4.10 15.42
CA GLU A 204 16.61 3.55 15.23
C GLU A 204 17.49 3.70 16.47
N TYR A 205 17.36 4.81 17.19
CA TYR A 205 18.08 5.00 18.46
C TYR A 205 17.53 4.13 19.59
N ALA A 206 16.23 3.92 19.65
CA ALA A 206 15.58 3.13 20.69
C ALA A 206 15.84 1.63 20.61
N PHE A 207 16.15 1.11 19.39
CA PHE A 207 16.35 -0.32 19.13
C PHE A 207 17.82 -0.69 18.83
N LYS A 208 18.77 0.23 19.05
CA LYS A 208 20.21 -0.06 19.07
C LYS A 208 20.62 -0.70 20.38
#